data_d2f3f225813ad0a025f137a5fa43ba38
#
_entry.id   d2f3f225813ad0a025f137a5fa43ba38
#
_cell.length_a   1.000
_cell.length_b   1.000
_cell.length_c   1.000
_cell.angle_alpha   90.00
_cell.angle_beta   90.00
_cell.angle_gamma   90.00
#
_symmetry.space_group_name_H-M   'P 1'
#
loop_
_entity.id
_entity.type
_entity.pdbx_description
1 polymer ?
#
loop_
_entity_poly.entity_id
_entity_poly.type
_entity_poly.pdbx_seq_one_letter_code
_entity_poly.pdbx_strand_id
1 'polypeptide(L)'
;MTKQQDAINKRMREEIKLQRRKQLWQKRRSPINGIGLFATLPIRAGTPIIEFKGRVIPWEEGAVMLLRGANHVIKFDAKHDMDARPQWSPAGHVNHGCYPNCAIKKKRGGLWLISIRPIEQDEELLIDYDFDLGEEFEPCRCGHPRCRGLMLRRKDWPKLRKLMSKIL
;
A
#
# COMPACT_ATOMS: atom_id res chain seq x y z
N MET A 1 -8.88 12.07 35.27
CA MET A 1 -9.21 10.96 34.32
C MET A 1 -10.18 10.05 35.04
N THR A 2 -11.25 9.61 34.39
CA THR A 2 -12.27 8.76 35.02
C THR A 2 -11.82 7.30 34.98
N LYS A 3 -12.23 6.47 35.99
CA LYS A 3 -11.98 5.01 36.03
C LYS A 3 -12.34 4.30 34.70
N GLN A 4 -13.35 4.83 34.01
CA GLN A 4 -13.80 4.32 32.71
C GLN A 4 -12.78 4.60 31.59
N GLN A 5 -12.14 5.76 31.61
CA GLN A 5 -11.10 6.11 30.63
C GLN A 5 -9.84 5.27 30.80
N ASP A 6 -9.48 4.95 32.04
CA ASP A 6 -8.33 4.08 32.35
C ASP A 6 -8.57 2.65 31.91
N ALA A 7 -9.79 2.13 32.08
CA ALA A 7 -10.18 0.80 31.59
C ALA A 7 -10.13 0.70 30.06
N ILE A 8 -10.60 1.72 29.33
CA ILE A 8 -10.53 1.82 27.87
C ILE A 8 -9.07 1.85 27.41
N ASN A 9 -8.26 2.68 28.05
CA ASN A 9 -6.83 2.80 27.72
C ASN A 9 -6.06 1.49 27.97
N LYS A 10 -6.39 0.76 29.05
CA LYS A 10 -5.80 -0.55 29.35
C LYS A 10 -6.17 -1.59 28.29
N ARG A 11 -7.45 -1.71 27.94
CA ARG A 11 -7.91 -2.59 26.85
C ARG A 11 -7.22 -2.28 25.52
N MET A 12 -7.13 -1.00 25.15
CA MET A 12 -6.40 -0.56 23.95
C MET A 12 -4.94 -1.01 23.94
N ARG A 13 -4.23 -0.86 25.08
CA ARG A 13 -2.83 -1.31 25.20
C ARG A 13 -2.68 -2.81 25.06
N GLU A 14 -3.59 -3.59 25.63
CA GLU A 14 -3.59 -5.06 25.53
C GLU A 14 -3.88 -5.55 24.11
N GLU A 15 -4.83 -4.95 23.40
CA GLU A 15 -5.09 -5.24 21.99
C GLU A 15 -3.92 -4.89 21.09
N ILE A 16 -3.30 -3.72 21.29
CA ILE A 16 -2.07 -3.33 20.56
C ILE A 16 -0.94 -4.35 20.81
N LYS A 17 -0.81 -4.82 22.06
CA LYS A 17 0.20 -5.82 22.43
C LYS A 17 -0.08 -7.19 21.79
N LEU A 18 -1.35 -7.57 21.72
CA LEU A 18 -1.80 -8.80 21.07
C LEU A 18 -1.60 -8.74 19.56
N GLN A 19 -1.95 -7.63 18.91
CA GLN A 19 -1.71 -7.41 17.48
C GLN A 19 -0.22 -7.44 17.13
N ARG A 20 0.67 -6.93 18.00
CA ARG A 20 2.13 -7.02 17.82
C ARG A 20 2.69 -8.44 17.88
N ARG A 21 1.97 -9.39 18.49
CA ARG A 21 2.37 -10.81 18.62
C ARG A 21 1.77 -11.70 17.52
N LYS A 22 0.71 -11.28 16.84
CA LYS A 22 0.05 -12.05 15.79
C LYS A 22 0.46 -11.49 14.41
N GLN A 23 0.64 -12.40 13.47
CA GLN A 23 0.81 -12.02 12.07
C GLN A 23 -0.51 -11.39 11.59
N LEU A 24 -0.46 -10.09 11.24
CA LEU A 24 -1.65 -9.30 10.88
C LEU A 24 -2.16 -9.57 9.46
N TRP A 25 -1.44 -10.36 8.67
CA TRP A 25 -1.72 -10.60 7.27
C TRP A 25 -1.46 -12.07 6.89
N GLN A 26 -2.12 -12.50 5.83
CA GLN A 26 -1.87 -13.79 5.16
C GLN A 26 -1.91 -13.60 3.64
N LYS A 27 -1.17 -14.43 2.92
CA LYS A 27 -1.23 -14.49 1.45
C LYS A 27 -2.44 -15.29 1.02
N ARG A 28 -3.21 -14.76 0.06
CA ARG A 28 -4.30 -15.48 -0.60
C ARG A 28 -4.36 -15.09 -2.07
N ARG A 29 -5.06 -15.88 -2.89
CA ARG A 29 -5.40 -15.49 -4.27
C ARG A 29 -6.27 -14.23 -4.23
N SER A 30 -5.88 -13.20 -4.99
CA SER A 30 -6.59 -11.93 -5.06
C SER A 30 -7.55 -11.90 -6.24
N PRO A 31 -8.77 -11.37 -6.07
CA PRO A 31 -9.66 -11.09 -7.19
C PRO A 31 -9.16 -9.94 -8.08
N ILE A 32 -8.21 -9.13 -7.58
CA ILE A 32 -7.65 -7.97 -8.30
C ILE A 32 -6.53 -8.42 -9.23
N ASN A 33 -5.49 -9.05 -8.66
CA ASN A 33 -4.35 -9.54 -9.42
C ASN A 33 -3.57 -10.60 -8.62
N GLY A 34 -3.34 -11.77 -9.19
CA GLY A 34 -2.46 -12.83 -8.69
C GLY A 34 -2.63 -13.16 -7.21
N ILE A 35 -1.65 -12.82 -6.41
CA ILE A 35 -1.63 -13.00 -4.95
C ILE A 35 -1.80 -11.63 -4.28
N GLY A 36 -2.60 -11.57 -3.21
CA GLY A 36 -2.76 -10.41 -2.35
C GLY A 36 -2.46 -10.72 -0.88
N LEU A 37 -2.34 -9.68 -0.06
CA LEU A 37 -2.27 -9.78 1.39
C LEU A 37 -3.63 -9.45 1.99
N PHE A 38 -4.11 -10.28 2.91
CA PHE A 38 -5.41 -10.13 3.55
C PHE A 38 -5.25 -10.05 5.06
N ALA A 39 -6.03 -9.20 5.71
CA ALA A 39 -6.02 -9.07 7.16
C ALA A 39 -6.45 -10.36 7.85
N THR A 40 -5.70 -10.83 8.84
CA THR A 40 -6.04 -12.04 9.63
C THR A 40 -6.96 -11.74 10.82
N LEU A 41 -7.08 -10.48 11.19
CA LEU A 41 -7.91 -9.94 12.26
C LEU A 41 -8.17 -8.45 12.00
N PRO A 42 -9.15 -7.81 12.67
CA PRO A 42 -9.39 -6.39 12.54
C PRO A 42 -8.14 -5.56 12.89
N ILE A 43 -7.80 -4.59 12.04
CA ILE A 43 -6.61 -3.74 12.18
C ILE A 43 -7.06 -2.28 12.37
N ARG A 44 -6.56 -1.63 13.42
CA ARG A 44 -6.84 -0.21 13.68
C ARG A 44 -6.06 0.69 12.73
N ALA A 45 -6.61 1.87 12.43
CA ALA A 45 -5.89 2.92 11.69
C ALA A 45 -4.55 3.27 12.37
N GLY A 46 -3.52 3.54 11.58
CA GLY A 46 -2.18 3.87 12.05
C GLY A 46 -1.32 2.67 12.47
N THR A 47 -1.81 1.43 12.30
CA THR A 47 -1.06 0.22 12.65
C THR A 47 -0.02 -0.11 11.59
N PRO A 48 1.27 -0.24 11.95
CA PRO A 48 2.28 -0.81 11.06
C PRO A 48 2.02 -2.31 10.91
N ILE A 49 1.84 -2.77 9.67
CA ILE A 49 1.41 -4.14 9.35
C ILE A 49 2.61 -5.00 8.96
N ILE A 50 3.39 -4.55 7.98
CA ILE A 50 4.55 -5.26 7.45
C ILE A 50 5.59 -4.28 6.94
N GLU A 51 6.86 -4.62 7.14
CA GLU A 51 7.98 -3.88 6.57
C GLU A 51 8.27 -4.36 5.16
N PHE A 52 8.45 -3.43 4.23
CA PHE A 52 9.02 -3.72 2.92
C PHE A 52 10.50 -4.00 3.09
N LYS A 53 10.94 -5.16 2.65
CA LYS A 53 12.34 -5.53 2.61
C LYS A 53 12.80 -5.61 1.17
N GLY A 54 14.03 -5.18 0.92
CA GLY A 54 14.56 -5.12 -0.40
C GLY A 54 15.93 -4.46 -0.42
N ARG A 55 16.47 -4.28 -1.61
CA ARG A 55 17.74 -3.60 -1.83
C ARG A 55 17.48 -2.12 -2.08
N VAL A 56 18.03 -1.26 -1.23
CA VAL A 56 18.03 0.19 -1.49
C VAL A 56 19.06 0.47 -2.58
N ILE A 57 18.63 1.14 -3.63
CA ILE A 57 19.39 1.39 -4.86
C ILE A 57 19.32 2.89 -5.21
N PRO A 58 20.30 3.45 -5.95
CA PRO A 58 20.18 4.77 -6.53
C PRO A 58 18.93 4.87 -7.41
N TRP A 59 18.30 6.04 -7.46
CA TRP A 59 17.07 6.24 -8.24
C TRP A 59 17.29 5.99 -9.76
N GLU A 60 18.51 6.22 -10.27
CA GLU A 60 18.89 5.95 -11.66
C GLU A 60 18.81 4.44 -11.97
N GLU A 61 19.27 3.59 -11.04
CA GLU A 61 19.16 2.14 -11.17
C GLU A 61 17.70 1.71 -11.16
N GLY A 62 16.90 2.29 -10.24
CA GLY A 62 15.46 2.08 -10.16
C GLY A 62 14.75 2.42 -11.47
N ALA A 63 15.07 3.57 -12.07
CA ALA A 63 14.53 4.00 -13.36
C ALA A 63 14.86 3.01 -14.49
N VAL A 64 16.11 2.53 -14.56
CA VAL A 64 16.50 1.50 -15.54
C VAL A 64 15.73 0.20 -15.33
N MET A 65 15.50 -0.21 -14.07
CA MET A 65 14.70 -1.40 -13.76
C MET A 65 13.26 -1.25 -14.22
N LEU A 66 12.62 -0.09 -13.97
CA LEU A 66 11.25 0.21 -14.44
C LEU A 66 11.16 0.16 -15.97
N LEU A 67 12.10 0.78 -16.69
CA LEU A 67 12.17 0.72 -18.16
C LEU A 67 12.31 -0.71 -18.70
N ARG A 68 12.85 -1.64 -17.90
CA ARG A 68 12.95 -3.07 -18.22
C ARG A 68 11.74 -3.90 -17.76
N GLY A 69 10.66 -3.24 -17.33
CA GLY A 69 9.42 -3.88 -16.90
C GLY A 69 9.39 -4.36 -15.46
N ALA A 70 10.32 -3.92 -14.61
CA ALA A 70 10.22 -4.20 -13.18
C ALA A 70 9.05 -3.42 -12.56
N ASN A 71 8.24 -4.08 -11.73
CA ASN A 71 7.02 -3.51 -11.14
C ASN A 71 7.04 -3.45 -9.61
N HIS A 72 8.19 -3.67 -8.98
CA HIS A 72 8.35 -3.66 -7.52
C HIS A 72 9.43 -2.67 -7.07
N VAL A 73 9.61 -1.59 -7.81
CA VAL A 73 10.49 -0.48 -7.45
C VAL A 73 9.66 0.55 -6.71
N ILE A 74 10.04 0.84 -5.47
CA ILE A 74 9.30 1.73 -4.57
C ILE A 74 10.19 2.91 -4.19
N LYS A 75 9.67 4.13 -4.24
CA LYS A 75 10.40 5.32 -3.79
C LYS A 75 10.80 5.20 -2.32
N PHE A 76 12.11 5.21 -2.04
CA PHE A 76 12.65 5.13 -0.68
C PHE A 76 12.91 6.51 -0.07
N ASP A 77 13.59 7.40 -0.82
CA ASP A 77 13.78 8.80 -0.46
C ASP A 77 14.06 9.65 -1.74
N ALA A 78 14.58 10.86 -1.57
CA ALA A 78 14.83 11.77 -2.69
C ALA A 78 15.90 11.26 -3.67
N LYS A 79 16.81 10.37 -3.22
CA LYS A 79 17.96 9.89 -4.01
C LYS A 79 17.97 8.38 -4.24
N HIS A 80 17.08 7.65 -3.56
CA HIS A 80 17.07 6.20 -3.60
C HIS A 80 15.67 5.64 -3.86
N ASP A 81 15.66 4.49 -4.49
CA ASP A 81 14.53 3.60 -4.60
C ASP A 81 14.81 2.30 -3.84
N MET A 82 13.78 1.48 -3.64
CA MET A 82 13.90 0.14 -3.10
C MET A 82 13.40 -0.87 -4.12
N ASP A 83 14.25 -1.81 -4.51
CA ASP A 83 13.83 -3.03 -5.20
C ASP A 83 13.20 -3.96 -4.16
N ALA A 84 11.88 -3.96 -4.10
CA ALA A 84 11.06 -4.66 -3.10
C ALA A 84 10.35 -5.89 -3.67
N ARG A 85 11.01 -6.63 -4.58
CA ARG A 85 10.42 -7.83 -5.20
C ARG A 85 9.90 -8.84 -4.15
N PRO A 86 8.79 -9.57 -4.43
CA PRO A 86 8.14 -10.48 -3.49
C PRO A 86 9.03 -11.58 -2.91
N GLN A 87 10.12 -11.94 -3.60
CA GLN A 87 11.09 -12.92 -3.12
C GLN A 87 11.83 -12.47 -1.84
N TRP A 88 11.92 -11.15 -1.60
CA TRP A 88 12.57 -10.58 -0.43
C TRP A 88 11.59 -10.16 0.66
N SER A 89 10.37 -9.78 0.25
CA SER A 89 9.35 -9.38 1.20
C SER A 89 7.94 -9.74 0.73
N PRO A 90 7.13 -10.38 1.58
CA PRO A 90 5.71 -10.57 1.28
C PRO A 90 4.97 -9.27 0.98
N ALA A 91 5.45 -8.12 1.48
CA ALA A 91 4.88 -6.79 1.19
C ALA A 91 4.82 -6.47 -0.31
N GLY A 92 5.69 -7.08 -1.14
CA GLY A 92 5.63 -6.96 -2.59
C GLY A 92 4.37 -7.56 -3.25
N HIS A 93 3.53 -8.27 -2.48
CA HIS A 93 2.23 -8.75 -2.96
C HIS A 93 1.06 -7.81 -2.63
N VAL A 94 1.31 -6.61 -2.10
CA VAL A 94 0.23 -5.65 -1.84
C VAL A 94 -0.27 -5.09 -3.15
N ASN A 95 -1.56 -5.30 -3.45
CA ASN A 95 -2.18 -4.86 -4.69
C ASN A 95 -2.62 -3.39 -4.65
N HIS A 96 -2.85 -2.83 -5.85
CA HIS A 96 -3.41 -1.50 -5.99
C HIS A 96 -4.90 -1.45 -5.68
N GLY A 97 -5.33 -0.38 -5.01
CA GLY A 97 -6.73 0.00 -4.89
C GLY A 97 -6.92 1.51 -5.00
N CYS A 98 -7.90 1.93 -5.81
CA CYS A 98 -8.24 3.36 -5.95
C CYS A 98 -8.78 4.01 -4.66
N TYR A 99 -9.23 3.18 -3.71
CA TYR A 99 -9.67 3.56 -2.36
C TYR A 99 -8.91 2.68 -1.35
N PRO A 100 -7.62 2.97 -1.14
CA PRO A 100 -6.76 2.12 -0.34
C PRO A 100 -7.14 2.14 1.13
N ASN A 101 -6.80 1.07 1.85
CA ASN A 101 -6.87 0.97 3.29
C ASN A 101 -5.49 1.08 3.96
N CYS A 102 -4.43 1.07 3.15
CA CYS A 102 -3.05 1.18 3.59
C CYS A 102 -2.28 2.25 2.80
N ALA A 103 -1.15 2.68 3.35
CA ALA A 103 -0.16 3.50 2.66
C ALA A 103 1.25 3.04 3.03
N ILE A 104 2.20 3.26 2.13
CA ILE A 104 3.62 3.07 2.41
C ILE A 104 4.14 4.32 3.12
N LYS A 105 4.75 4.15 4.30
CA LYS A 105 5.35 5.26 5.05
C LYS A 105 6.73 4.88 5.57
N LYS A 106 7.63 5.86 5.59
CA LYS A 106 8.95 5.70 6.22
C LYS A 106 8.80 5.66 7.73
N LYS A 107 9.33 4.62 8.36
CA LYS A 107 9.31 4.44 9.82
C LYS A 107 10.54 3.66 10.26
N ARG A 108 11.25 4.14 11.31
CA ARG A 108 12.46 3.50 11.87
C ARG A 108 13.51 3.17 10.80
N GLY A 109 13.68 4.07 9.82
CA GLY A 109 14.66 3.89 8.73
C GLY A 109 14.21 2.98 7.59
N GLY A 110 13.09 2.24 7.70
CA GLY A 110 12.53 1.37 6.67
C GLY A 110 11.21 1.88 6.09
N LEU A 111 10.73 1.24 5.04
CA LEU A 111 9.40 1.46 4.47
C LEU A 111 8.42 0.45 5.08
N TRP A 112 7.28 0.94 5.53
CA TRP A 112 6.26 0.14 6.19
C TRP A 112 4.89 0.31 5.54
N LEU A 113 4.18 -0.80 5.35
CA LEU A 113 2.75 -0.78 5.09
C LEU A 113 2.03 -0.41 6.38
N ILE A 114 1.32 0.70 6.36
CA ILE A 114 0.59 1.23 7.53
C ILE A 114 -0.88 1.40 7.14
N SER A 115 -1.79 0.89 7.97
CA SER A 115 -3.22 1.13 7.80
C SER A 115 -3.55 2.61 7.90
N ILE A 116 -4.36 3.14 6.98
CA ILE A 116 -4.81 4.56 6.98
C ILE A 116 -6.25 4.72 7.44
N ARG A 117 -6.98 3.62 7.57
CA ARG A 117 -8.31 3.52 8.17
C ARG A 117 -8.43 2.18 8.92
N PRO A 118 -9.49 1.95 9.70
CA PRO A 118 -9.79 0.60 10.19
C PRO A 118 -9.95 -0.39 9.02
N ILE A 119 -9.45 -1.61 9.23
CA ILE A 119 -9.49 -2.71 8.25
C ILE A 119 -10.15 -3.89 8.94
N GLU A 120 -11.15 -4.47 8.30
CA GLU A 120 -11.84 -5.63 8.82
C GLU A 120 -11.03 -6.92 8.58
N GLN A 121 -11.32 -7.96 9.37
CA GLN A 121 -10.78 -9.28 9.10
C GLN A 121 -11.17 -9.73 7.68
N ASP A 122 -10.27 -10.43 6.99
CA ASP A 122 -10.41 -10.91 5.61
C ASP A 122 -10.46 -9.83 4.53
N GLU A 123 -10.34 -8.55 4.89
CA GLU A 123 -10.21 -7.47 3.91
C GLU A 123 -8.81 -7.50 3.27
N GLU A 124 -8.74 -7.30 1.94
CA GLU A 124 -7.46 -7.20 1.23
C GLU A 124 -6.75 -5.89 1.58
N LEU A 125 -5.44 -5.96 1.83
CA LEU A 125 -4.59 -4.82 2.09
C LEU A 125 -4.21 -4.17 0.76
N LEU A 126 -4.62 -2.92 0.55
CA LEU A 126 -4.48 -2.20 -0.71
C LEU A 126 -3.76 -0.87 -0.51
N ILE A 127 -2.94 -0.49 -1.48
CA ILE A 127 -2.31 0.83 -1.57
C ILE A 127 -2.69 1.52 -2.87
N ASP A 128 -2.58 2.84 -2.96
CA ASP A 128 -2.50 3.53 -4.25
C ASP A 128 -1.05 3.39 -4.75
N TYR A 129 -0.86 2.88 -5.97
CA TYR A 129 0.47 2.76 -6.56
C TYR A 129 1.05 4.13 -6.94
N ASP A 130 0.20 5.16 -6.97
CA ASP A 130 0.56 6.57 -7.17
C ASP A 130 1.32 6.85 -8.48
N PHE A 131 1.03 6.07 -9.55
CA PHE A 131 1.62 6.27 -10.87
C PHE A 131 1.31 7.66 -11.40
N ASP A 132 2.27 8.29 -12.03
CA ASP A 132 2.08 9.65 -12.57
C ASP A 132 1.64 9.66 -14.04
N LEU A 133 1.32 10.85 -14.54
CA LEU A 133 0.77 11.01 -15.90
C LEU A 133 1.78 10.70 -17.03
N GLY A 134 3.06 10.58 -16.71
CA GLY A 134 4.13 10.22 -17.64
C GLY A 134 4.42 8.74 -17.73
N GLU A 135 3.81 7.92 -16.87
CA GLU A 135 3.96 6.46 -16.86
C GLU A 135 2.89 5.82 -17.76
N GLU A 136 3.09 4.55 -18.12
CA GLU A 136 2.10 3.80 -18.88
C GLU A 136 0.77 3.68 -18.11
N PHE A 137 -0.34 3.89 -18.83
CA PHE A 137 -1.67 3.84 -18.22
C PHE A 137 -2.11 2.41 -17.99
N GLU A 138 -1.85 1.88 -16.81
CA GLU A 138 -2.31 0.56 -16.42
C GLU A 138 -3.80 0.57 -16.04
N PRO A 139 -4.63 -0.30 -16.67
CA PRO A 139 -6.02 -0.46 -16.29
C PRO A 139 -6.17 -0.92 -14.84
N CYS A 140 -7.01 -0.25 -14.08
CA CYS A 140 -7.29 -0.64 -12.71
C CYS A 140 -8.43 -1.65 -12.64
N ARG A 141 -8.20 -2.78 -11.96
CA ARG A 141 -9.18 -3.86 -11.73
C ARG A 141 -9.54 -4.03 -10.25
N CYS A 142 -9.42 -2.97 -9.43
CA CYS A 142 -9.62 -3.06 -7.98
C CYS A 142 -11.07 -3.37 -7.54
N GLY A 143 -12.03 -3.40 -8.44
CA GLY A 143 -13.42 -3.76 -8.14
C GLY A 143 -14.21 -2.75 -7.30
N HIS A 144 -13.61 -1.65 -6.87
CA HIS A 144 -14.31 -0.66 -6.04
C HIS A 144 -15.40 0.06 -6.86
N PRO A 145 -16.63 0.30 -6.33
CA PRO A 145 -17.72 0.96 -7.08
C PRO A 145 -17.36 2.33 -7.67
N ARG A 146 -16.44 3.05 -7.03
CA ARG A 146 -15.89 4.33 -7.51
C ARG A 146 -14.46 4.17 -8.06
N CYS A 147 -14.16 3.00 -8.67
CA CYS A 147 -12.87 2.77 -9.31
C CYS A 147 -12.60 3.85 -10.37
N ARG A 148 -11.36 4.32 -10.41
CA ARG A 148 -10.94 5.36 -11.37
C ARG A 148 -10.71 4.80 -12.79
N GLY A 149 -10.69 3.49 -12.97
CA GLY A 149 -10.43 2.81 -14.25
C GLY A 149 -8.95 2.69 -14.60
N LEU A 150 -8.10 3.57 -14.11
CA LEU A 150 -6.64 3.58 -14.31
C LEU A 150 -5.90 3.71 -12.99
N MET A 151 -4.67 3.19 -12.90
CA MET A 151 -3.80 3.27 -11.71
C MET A 151 -3.07 4.63 -11.60
N LEU A 152 -3.69 5.69 -12.08
CA LEU A 152 -3.14 7.04 -12.04
C LEU A 152 -3.38 7.68 -10.66
N ARG A 153 -2.37 8.36 -10.12
CA ARG A 153 -2.47 9.10 -8.85
C ARG A 153 -3.55 10.18 -8.88
N ARG A 154 -4.22 10.33 -7.75
CA ARG A 154 -5.43 11.18 -7.63
C ARG A 154 -5.22 12.62 -8.09
N LYS A 155 -4.05 13.21 -7.84
CA LYS A 155 -3.75 14.61 -8.21
C LYS A 155 -3.63 14.87 -9.72
N ASP A 156 -3.38 13.84 -10.53
CA ASP A 156 -3.21 13.99 -11.97
C ASP A 156 -4.50 13.73 -12.77
N TRP A 157 -5.56 13.23 -12.13
CA TRP A 157 -6.86 13.02 -12.77
C TRP A 157 -7.47 14.27 -13.42
N PRO A 158 -7.43 15.48 -12.81
CA PRO A 158 -7.90 16.69 -13.47
C PRO A 158 -7.16 16.99 -14.78
N LYS A 159 -5.84 16.73 -14.81
CA LYS A 159 -5.01 16.93 -16.00
C LYS A 159 -5.38 15.94 -17.10
N LEU A 160 -5.54 14.67 -16.78
CA LEU A 160 -5.96 13.64 -17.73
C LEU A 160 -7.33 13.99 -18.33
N ARG A 161 -8.33 14.33 -17.51
CA ARG A 161 -9.66 14.75 -18.02
C ARG A 161 -9.57 15.93 -18.99
N LYS A 162 -8.75 16.95 -18.68
CA LYS A 162 -8.52 18.09 -19.55
C LYS A 162 -7.85 17.70 -20.88
N LEU A 163 -6.96 16.71 -20.88
CA LEU A 163 -6.34 16.19 -22.11
C LEU A 163 -7.37 15.44 -22.94
N MET A 164 -8.14 14.54 -22.34
CA MET A 164 -9.18 13.79 -23.02
C MET A 164 -10.26 14.67 -23.65
N SER A 165 -10.70 15.75 -22.96
CA SER A 165 -11.70 16.69 -23.50
C SER A 165 -11.20 17.55 -24.67
N LYS A 166 -9.91 17.49 -25.02
CA LYS A 166 -9.34 18.16 -26.20
C LYS A 166 -9.22 17.22 -27.41
N ILE A 167 -9.38 15.92 -27.17
CA ILE A 167 -9.20 14.87 -28.21
C ILE A 167 -10.58 14.35 -28.68
N LEU A 168 -11.57 14.46 -27.83
CA LEU A 168 -12.98 14.13 -28.10
C LEU A 168 -13.77 15.38 -28.48
#